data_b6d652820bce91e61180fd4105ed147a
#
_entry.id   b6d652820bce91e61180fd4105ed147a
#
_cell.length_a   1.000
_cell.length_b   1.000
_cell.length_c   1.000
_cell.angle_alpha   90.00
_cell.angle_beta   90.00
_cell.angle_gamma   90.00
#
_symmetry.space_group_name_H-M   'P 1'
#
loop_
_entity.id
_entity.type
_entity.pdbx_description
1 polymer ?
#
loop_
_entity_poly.entity_id
_entity_poly.type
_entity_poly.pdbx_seq_one_letter_code
_entity_poly.pdbx_strand_id
1 'polypeptide(L)'
;MMEAKIRKPAVAGSFYAGDAKELRQDVQNCFSRCKNPLMENVQAVIVPHAGYVFSGVTAASAFAAINPDAEYEHIFLLGPSHHVYLGKASVNIGASAYATPLGNVPVDTALCKDLMEKSDAITYAQEAHESEHCLEVELPFLQYHMKKIPSIVPIIIATQELTTLKKIADTLKPYLNEKNLFFISSDFSHYPAYKDAEIVDGLTKDSIMTGKVEAFVNATLHNQELGIDHLATSACGMAPIATLLMMTENDAKIKPHHVMYCNSGDSPYGGKDKVVGYHSFVFTTENYGFDLTSEDRKMLKSIAYHTIKATLEGKKYEPGKLSDVLLTKCGAFVSLHKKGRLRGCIGHFGEDMPLYQVVEHMAKAAAFEDPRFYGVTMEELDDIDIEISVLTPMKRIQSIDEFELGKQGIFIRKGYHTGTFLPQVADEVSWTKEEFLGHCSQDKAGIGWDGWKTAELYTYEAIVF
;
A
#
# COMPACT_ATOMS: atom_id res chain seq x y z
N MET A 1 -0.47 -38.67 -3.76
CA MET A 1 -0.31 -37.22 -3.96
C MET A 1 -0.30 -37.01 -5.47
N MET A 2 -1.28 -36.29 -6.04
CA MET A 2 -1.17 -35.89 -7.45
C MET A 2 0.07 -34.99 -7.58
N GLU A 3 0.96 -35.28 -8.55
CA GLU A 3 2.00 -34.34 -8.92
C GLU A 3 1.34 -33.02 -9.30
N ALA A 4 1.74 -31.93 -8.62
CA ALA A 4 1.15 -30.64 -8.86
C ALA A 4 1.57 -30.16 -10.26
N LYS A 5 0.61 -30.08 -11.16
CA LYS A 5 0.77 -29.76 -12.58
C LYS A 5 1.17 -28.29 -12.74
N ILE A 6 2.15 -27.99 -13.57
CA ILE A 6 2.45 -26.60 -13.99
C ILE A 6 1.46 -26.19 -15.08
N ARG A 7 0.76 -25.05 -14.89
CA ARG A 7 -0.09 -24.45 -15.92
C ARG A 7 0.79 -23.87 -17.04
N LYS A 8 0.61 -24.39 -18.24
CA LYS A 8 1.32 -23.89 -19.42
C LYS A 8 0.76 -22.54 -19.87
N PRO A 9 1.56 -21.69 -20.54
CA PRO A 9 1.05 -20.46 -21.15
C PRO A 9 -0.06 -20.76 -22.15
N ALA A 10 -1.14 -19.96 -22.12
CA ALA A 10 -2.23 -20.05 -23.09
C ALA A 10 -2.03 -19.12 -24.30
N VAL A 11 -1.34 -17.97 -24.08
CA VAL A 11 -1.26 -16.89 -25.09
C VAL A 11 0.18 -16.44 -25.38
N ALA A 12 1.19 -17.19 -24.94
CA ALA A 12 2.58 -16.96 -25.35
C ALA A 12 2.75 -17.13 -26.87
N GLY A 13 3.43 -16.18 -27.52
CA GLY A 13 3.56 -16.12 -28.98
C GLY A 13 2.38 -15.47 -29.72
N SER A 14 1.33 -15.02 -28.97
CA SER A 14 0.19 -14.30 -29.53
C SER A 14 -0.09 -12.96 -28.85
N PHE A 15 -0.24 -12.92 -27.53
CA PHE A 15 -0.43 -11.67 -26.77
C PHE A 15 0.89 -11.04 -26.33
N TYR A 16 1.90 -11.85 -26.14
CA TYR A 16 3.28 -11.47 -25.84
C TYR A 16 4.26 -12.47 -26.48
N ALA A 17 5.53 -12.09 -26.62
CA ALA A 17 6.52 -12.92 -27.29
C ALA A 17 6.70 -14.28 -26.62
N GLY A 18 6.76 -15.35 -27.44
CA GLY A 18 6.97 -16.73 -26.96
C GLY A 18 8.43 -17.04 -26.62
N ASP A 19 9.38 -16.23 -27.07
CA ASP A 19 10.81 -16.34 -26.76
C ASP A 19 11.15 -15.47 -25.53
N ALA A 20 11.93 -16.01 -24.60
CA ALA A 20 12.26 -15.35 -23.34
C ALA A 20 13.06 -14.06 -23.52
N LYS A 21 13.96 -14.01 -24.51
CA LYS A 21 14.79 -12.83 -24.76
C LYS A 21 13.99 -11.71 -25.39
N GLU A 22 13.16 -12.05 -26.36
CA GLU A 22 12.25 -11.15 -27.04
C GLU A 22 11.24 -10.58 -26.05
N LEU A 23 10.59 -11.44 -25.25
CA LEU A 23 9.65 -11.02 -24.22
C LEU A 23 10.26 -10.06 -23.22
N ARG A 24 11.47 -10.35 -22.73
CA ARG A 24 12.18 -9.45 -21.81
C ARG A 24 12.45 -8.09 -22.44
N GLN A 25 12.79 -8.04 -23.72
CA GLN A 25 13.00 -6.80 -24.44
C GLN A 25 11.68 -6.02 -24.62
N ASP A 26 10.59 -6.72 -24.94
CA ASP A 26 9.27 -6.08 -25.10
C ASP A 26 8.79 -5.46 -23.78
N VAL A 27 8.90 -6.20 -22.68
CA VAL A 27 8.57 -5.69 -21.35
C VAL A 27 9.45 -4.50 -20.98
N GLN A 28 10.77 -4.58 -21.23
CA GLN A 28 11.70 -3.46 -21.01
C GLN A 28 11.30 -2.22 -21.84
N ASN A 29 10.91 -2.40 -23.10
CA ASN A 29 10.43 -1.31 -23.95
C ASN A 29 9.16 -0.67 -23.39
N CYS A 30 8.22 -1.46 -22.83
CA CYS A 30 7.04 -0.94 -22.16
C CYS A 30 7.42 -0.05 -20.96
N PHE A 31 8.27 -0.55 -20.06
CA PHE A 31 8.73 0.23 -18.90
C PHE A 31 9.51 1.49 -19.30
N SER A 32 10.33 1.45 -20.34
CA SER A 32 11.11 2.61 -20.80
C SER A 32 10.26 3.80 -21.24
N ARG A 33 9.00 3.55 -21.58
CA ARG A 33 8.01 4.56 -21.95
C ARG A 33 7.20 5.10 -20.79
N CYS A 34 7.35 4.52 -19.60
CA CYS A 34 6.68 4.97 -18.37
C CYS A 34 7.54 6.02 -17.66
N LYS A 35 6.89 7.11 -17.19
CA LYS A 35 7.54 8.21 -16.45
C LYS A 35 6.97 8.39 -15.04
N ASN A 36 6.31 7.35 -14.53
CA ASN A 36 5.61 7.47 -13.25
C ASN A 36 6.58 7.31 -12.09
N PRO A 37 6.47 8.16 -11.06
CA PRO A 37 7.23 7.97 -9.83
C PRO A 37 6.74 6.71 -9.10
N LEU A 38 7.62 6.13 -8.28
CA LEU A 38 7.22 5.12 -7.31
C LEU A 38 6.18 5.70 -6.36
N MET A 39 5.17 4.88 -6.03
CA MET A 39 4.16 5.22 -5.03
C MET A 39 4.40 4.39 -3.77
N GLU A 40 4.22 5.01 -2.62
CA GLU A 40 4.33 4.32 -1.33
C GLU A 40 3.02 3.57 -1.03
N ASN A 41 3.14 2.48 -0.26
CA ASN A 41 1.99 1.73 0.29
C ASN A 41 0.97 1.28 -0.76
N VAL A 42 1.45 0.81 -1.90
CA VAL A 42 0.58 0.25 -2.95
C VAL A 42 -0.07 -1.02 -2.43
N GLN A 43 -1.42 -1.04 -2.44
CA GLN A 43 -2.24 -2.17 -1.99
C GLN A 43 -2.83 -2.94 -3.16
N ALA A 44 -3.23 -2.22 -4.22
CA ALA A 44 -3.79 -2.83 -5.40
C ALA A 44 -3.50 -2.01 -6.65
N VAL A 45 -3.52 -2.67 -7.80
CA VAL A 45 -3.46 -2.03 -9.11
C VAL A 45 -4.54 -2.60 -10.02
N ILE A 46 -5.07 -1.76 -10.93
CA ILE A 46 -5.90 -2.22 -12.05
C ILE A 46 -5.03 -2.10 -13.30
N VAL A 47 -4.96 -3.17 -14.09
CA VAL A 47 -4.08 -3.27 -15.26
C VAL A 47 -4.81 -3.97 -16.41
N PRO A 48 -4.58 -3.56 -17.68
CA PRO A 48 -5.17 -4.18 -18.85
C PRO A 48 -4.45 -5.48 -19.24
N HIS A 49 -5.21 -6.40 -19.90
CA HIS A 49 -4.73 -7.73 -20.29
C HIS A 49 -4.78 -8.04 -21.79
N ALA A 50 -4.86 -7.00 -22.64
CA ALA A 50 -4.73 -7.18 -24.09
C ALA A 50 -3.28 -7.53 -24.50
N GLY A 51 -3.08 -7.81 -25.78
CA GLY A 51 -1.73 -8.02 -26.32
C GLY A 51 -0.80 -6.83 -26.09
N TYR A 52 0.47 -7.09 -25.76
CA TYR A 52 1.46 -6.09 -25.34
C TYR A 52 1.65 -4.93 -26.32
N VAL A 53 1.48 -5.18 -27.62
CA VAL A 53 1.56 -4.13 -28.66
C VAL A 53 0.46 -3.07 -28.54
N PHE A 54 -0.61 -3.35 -27.82
CA PHE A 54 -1.72 -2.44 -27.57
C PHE A 54 -1.73 -1.88 -26.15
N SER A 55 -1.67 -2.74 -25.14
CA SER A 55 -1.89 -2.38 -23.74
C SER A 55 -0.63 -2.40 -22.86
N GLY A 56 0.49 -2.96 -23.36
CA GLY A 56 1.67 -3.23 -22.53
C GLY A 56 2.28 -2.02 -21.84
N VAL A 57 2.25 -0.82 -22.48
CA VAL A 57 2.75 0.41 -21.84
C VAL A 57 1.82 0.85 -20.70
N THR A 58 0.50 0.74 -20.90
CA THR A 58 -0.48 1.07 -19.87
C THR A 58 -0.37 0.11 -18.69
N ALA A 59 -0.20 -1.21 -18.94
CA ALA A 59 0.07 -2.17 -17.89
C ALA A 59 1.36 -1.82 -17.14
N ALA A 60 2.49 -1.66 -17.87
CA ALA A 60 3.79 -1.32 -17.28
C ALA A 60 3.75 -0.06 -16.41
N SER A 61 2.89 0.91 -16.72
CA SER A 61 2.78 2.17 -15.97
C SER A 61 2.32 1.97 -14.51
N ALA A 62 1.40 1.02 -14.25
CA ALA A 62 0.99 0.68 -12.90
C ALA A 62 2.08 -0.15 -12.17
N PHE A 63 2.72 -1.10 -12.87
CA PHE A 63 3.85 -1.84 -12.30
C PHE A 63 5.00 -0.91 -11.93
N ALA A 64 5.30 0.11 -12.74
CA ALA A 64 6.36 1.09 -12.47
C ALA A 64 6.11 1.93 -11.20
N ALA A 65 4.87 2.03 -10.76
CA ALA A 65 4.53 2.71 -9.51
C ALA A 65 4.84 1.86 -8.25
N ILE A 66 5.03 0.55 -8.39
CA ILE A 66 5.30 -0.38 -7.29
C ILE A 66 6.81 -0.38 -7.03
N ASN A 67 7.22 -0.32 -5.75
CA ASN A 67 8.62 -0.47 -5.39
C ASN A 67 9.13 -1.89 -5.75
N PRO A 68 10.14 -2.03 -6.63
CA PRO A 68 10.66 -3.35 -7.03
C PRO A 68 11.35 -4.12 -5.89
N ASP A 69 11.73 -3.42 -4.81
CA ASP A 69 12.32 -3.99 -3.60
C ASP A 69 11.28 -4.35 -2.53
N ALA A 70 9.97 -4.07 -2.77
CA ALA A 70 8.93 -4.42 -1.80
C ALA A 70 8.84 -5.93 -1.62
N GLU A 71 8.74 -6.36 -0.38
CA GLU A 71 8.59 -7.77 -0.01
C GLU A 71 7.13 -8.04 0.40
N TYR A 72 6.37 -8.64 -0.52
CA TYR A 72 5.01 -9.11 -0.23
C TYR A 72 5.03 -10.58 0.19
N GLU A 73 4.07 -10.99 1.02
CA GLU A 73 3.83 -12.40 1.38
C GLU A 73 3.10 -13.12 0.24
N HIS A 74 2.07 -12.47 -0.35
CA HIS A 74 1.29 -13.00 -1.45
C HIS A 74 0.95 -11.93 -2.49
N ILE A 75 0.76 -12.37 -3.73
CA ILE A 75 0.19 -11.56 -4.82
C ILE A 75 -1.13 -12.18 -5.25
N PHE A 76 -2.23 -11.45 -5.02
CA PHE A 76 -3.57 -11.84 -5.45
C PHE A 76 -3.81 -11.32 -6.87
N LEU A 77 -4.14 -12.22 -7.80
CA LEU A 77 -4.47 -11.88 -9.18
C LEU A 77 -5.96 -12.14 -9.40
N LEU A 78 -6.75 -11.09 -9.60
CA LEU A 78 -8.19 -11.16 -9.86
C LEU A 78 -8.47 -10.77 -11.30
N GLY A 79 -9.13 -11.64 -12.05
CA GLY A 79 -9.53 -11.37 -13.43
C GLY A 79 -10.94 -11.88 -13.76
N PRO A 80 -11.53 -11.37 -14.85
CA PRO A 80 -12.79 -11.87 -15.35
C PRO A 80 -12.64 -13.27 -15.95
N SER A 81 -13.73 -13.99 -16.09
CA SER A 81 -13.79 -15.22 -16.90
C SER A 81 -14.26 -14.90 -18.30
N HIS A 82 -13.43 -15.22 -19.31
CA HIS A 82 -13.80 -15.09 -20.73
C HIS A 82 -14.38 -16.38 -21.32
N HIS A 83 -14.27 -17.49 -20.60
CA HIS A 83 -14.60 -18.82 -21.15
C HIS A 83 -15.76 -19.50 -20.46
N VAL A 84 -15.94 -19.30 -19.15
CA VAL A 84 -16.94 -20.03 -18.37
C VAL A 84 -17.72 -19.11 -17.44
N TYR A 85 -18.98 -19.46 -17.18
CA TYR A 85 -19.80 -18.84 -16.14
C TYR A 85 -20.06 -19.86 -15.03
N LEU A 86 -19.72 -19.51 -13.78
CA LEU A 86 -19.83 -20.43 -12.64
C LEU A 86 -20.83 -19.93 -11.58
N GLY A 87 -21.25 -18.66 -11.66
CA GLY A 87 -21.98 -18.00 -10.57
C GLY A 87 -21.14 -17.77 -9.30
N LYS A 88 -19.81 -17.98 -9.37
CA LYS A 88 -18.83 -17.93 -8.26
C LYS A 88 -17.48 -17.45 -8.77
N ALA A 89 -16.52 -17.23 -7.84
CA ALA A 89 -15.10 -17.15 -8.20
C ALA A 89 -14.46 -18.54 -8.19
N SER A 90 -13.41 -18.71 -9.01
CA SER A 90 -12.58 -19.91 -9.02
C SER A 90 -11.14 -19.55 -8.65
N VAL A 91 -10.57 -20.24 -7.66
CA VAL A 91 -9.14 -20.23 -7.32
C VAL A 91 -8.44 -21.45 -7.91
N ASN A 92 -7.15 -21.40 -8.18
CA ASN A 92 -6.45 -22.52 -8.80
C ASN A 92 -5.69 -23.36 -7.76
N ILE A 93 -6.25 -24.52 -7.44
CA ILE A 93 -5.59 -25.55 -6.61
C ILE A 93 -5.01 -26.71 -7.42
N GLY A 94 -5.26 -26.72 -8.74
CA GLY A 94 -4.82 -27.79 -9.65
C GLY A 94 -3.44 -27.55 -10.26
N ALA A 95 -2.86 -26.36 -10.07
CA ALA A 95 -1.54 -26.02 -10.56
C ALA A 95 -0.64 -25.52 -9.42
N SER A 96 0.61 -26.00 -9.37
CA SER A 96 1.62 -25.52 -8.41
C SER A 96 2.34 -24.25 -8.88
N ALA A 97 2.27 -23.94 -10.17
CA ALA A 97 2.87 -22.76 -10.77
C ALA A 97 2.21 -22.42 -12.11
N TYR A 98 2.31 -21.17 -12.51
CA TYR A 98 2.03 -20.69 -13.85
C TYR A 98 3.36 -20.51 -14.61
N ALA A 99 3.50 -21.16 -15.74
CA ALA A 99 4.68 -21.00 -16.58
C ALA A 99 4.53 -19.78 -17.50
N THR A 100 5.63 -19.06 -17.71
CA THR A 100 5.82 -18.07 -18.78
C THR A 100 7.15 -18.36 -19.47
N PRO A 101 7.46 -17.74 -20.62
CA PRO A 101 8.80 -17.82 -21.21
C PRO A 101 9.93 -17.34 -20.27
N LEU A 102 9.63 -16.48 -19.28
CA LEU A 102 10.60 -15.99 -18.28
C LEU A 102 10.79 -16.93 -17.08
N GLY A 103 10.01 -18.00 -16.98
CA GLY A 103 10.09 -18.98 -15.89
C GLY A 103 8.74 -19.24 -15.21
N ASN A 104 8.77 -20.02 -14.13
CA ASN A 104 7.57 -20.41 -13.39
C ASN A 104 7.32 -19.44 -12.24
N VAL A 105 6.06 -19.04 -12.06
CA VAL A 105 5.57 -18.27 -10.90
C VAL A 105 4.78 -19.21 -10.00
N PRO A 106 5.18 -19.43 -8.73
CA PRO A 106 4.55 -20.41 -7.85
C PRO A 106 3.14 -19.97 -7.43
N VAL A 107 2.23 -20.93 -7.27
CA VAL A 107 0.86 -20.72 -6.77
C VAL A 107 0.77 -21.15 -5.31
N ASP A 108 0.17 -20.33 -4.45
CA ASP A 108 -0.17 -20.71 -3.09
C ASP A 108 -1.47 -21.53 -3.07
N THR A 109 -1.32 -22.84 -3.32
CA THR A 109 -2.47 -23.76 -3.32
C THR A 109 -3.04 -24.00 -1.93
N ALA A 110 -2.28 -23.72 -0.87
CA ALA A 110 -2.76 -23.83 0.51
C ALA A 110 -3.71 -22.69 0.83
N LEU A 111 -3.30 -21.45 0.53
CA LEU A 111 -4.17 -20.28 0.68
C LEU A 111 -5.41 -20.36 -0.24
N CYS A 112 -5.24 -20.85 -1.48
CA CYS A 112 -6.40 -21.09 -2.35
C CYS A 112 -7.44 -22.04 -1.74
N LYS A 113 -7.00 -23.11 -1.06
CA LYS A 113 -7.91 -24.04 -0.35
C LYS A 113 -8.56 -23.38 0.85
N ASP A 114 -7.81 -22.63 1.65
CA ASP A 114 -8.33 -21.87 2.79
C ASP A 114 -9.43 -20.88 2.36
N LEU A 115 -9.26 -20.18 1.24
CA LEU A 115 -10.27 -19.29 0.69
C LEU A 115 -11.56 -20.02 0.29
N MET A 116 -11.46 -21.24 -0.28
CA MET A 116 -12.62 -22.08 -0.61
C MET A 116 -13.35 -22.56 0.65
N GLU A 117 -12.63 -22.85 1.72
CA GLU A 117 -13.22 -23.26 2.99
C GLU A 117 -13.93 -22.10 3.70
N LYS A 118 -13.45 -20.87 3.52
CA LYS A 118 -14.01 -19.65 4.13
C LYS A 118 -15.28 -19.14 3.45
N SER A 119 -15.52 -19.49 2.18
CA SER A 119 -16.63 -18.91 1.42
C SER A 119 -17.24 -19.88 0.40
N ASP A 120 -18.57 -19.99 0.45
CA ASP A 120 -19.36 -20.73 -0.55
C ASP A 120 -19.39 -20.05 -1.94
N ALA A 121 -18.93 -18.78 -2.00
CA ALA A 121 -18.80 -18.02 -3.25
C ALA A 121 -17.48 -18.29 -3.99
N ILE A 122 -16.58 -19.09 -3.40
CA ILE A 122 -15.28 -19.44 -3.99
C ILE A 122 -15.21 -20.95 -4.19
N THR A 123 -14.75 -21.39 -5.36
CA THR A 123 -14.64 -22.79 -5.75
C THR A 123 -13.36 -23.05 -6.54
N TYR A 124 -13.16 -24.26 -6.99
CA TYR A 124 -12.18 -24.62 -8.01
C TYR A 124 -12.86 -25.21 -9.22
N ALA A 125 -12.58 -24.64 -10.39
CA ALA A 125 -12.99 -25.16 -11.69
C ALA A 125 -11.79 -25.06 -12.64
N GLN A 126 -11.25 -26.20 -13.09
CA GLN A 126 -10.04 -26.25 -13.92
C GLN A 126 -10.25 -25.47 -15.22
N GLU A 127 -11.41 -25.59 -15.84
CA GLU A 127 -11.80 -24.92 -17.08
C GLU A 127 -11.80 -23.39 -17.00
N ALA A 128 -11.95 -22.84 -15.79
CA ALA A 128 -11.86 -21.39 -15.58
C ALA A 128 -10.42 -20.86 -15.67
N HIS A 129 -9.42 -21.73 -15.55
CA HIS A 129 -8.00 -21.33 -15.51
C HIS A 129 -7.20 -21.81 -16.72
N GLU A 130 -7.60 -22.93 -17.37
CA GLU A 130 -6.73 -23.64 -18.31
C GLU A 130 -6.38 -22.81 -19.54
N SER A 131 -7.36 -22.15 -20.14
CA SER A 131 -7.20 -21.30 -21.33
C SER A 131 -7.35 -19.79 -21.04
N GLU A 132 -7.61 -19.41 -19.78
CA GLU A 132 -7.82 -18.02 -19.42
C GLU A 132 -6.49 -17.24 -19.42
N HIS A 133 -6.48 -16.11 -20.14
CA HIS A 133 -5.28 -15.31 -20.38
C HIS A 133 -5.13 -14.12 -19.45
N CYS A 134 -6.24 -13.61 -18.88
CA CYS A 134 -6.25 -12.31 -18.20
C CYS A 134 -5.28 -12.21 -17.01
N LEU A 135 -4.98 -13.32 -16.31
CA LEU A 135 -4.00 -13.34 -15.23
C LEU A 135 -2.59 -13.64 -15.74
N GLU A 136 -2.48 -14.43 -16.81
CA GLU A 136 -1.21 -14.86 -17.38
C GLU A 136 -0.40 -13.71 -17.94
N VAL A 137 -1.04 -12.77 -18.63
CA VAL A 137 -0.36 -11.65 -19.31
C VAL A 137 0.27 -10.66 -18.32
N GLU A 138 -0.15 -10.67 -17.05
CA GLU A 138 0.44 -9.84 -15.99
C GLU A 138 1.78 -10.40 -15.47
N LEU A 139 1.98 -11.72 -15.57
CA LEU A 139 3.12 -12.40 -14.95
C LEU A 139 4.48 -11.96 -15.50
N PRO A 140 4.69 -11.77 -16.82
CA PRO A 140 5.97 -11.29 -17.33
C PRO A 140 6.37 -9.89 -16.83
N PHE A 141 5.39 -9.00 -16.58
CA PHE A 141 5.67 -7.69 -15.95
C PHE A 141 6.12 -7.86 -14.50
N LEU A 142 5.47 -8.73 -13.72
CA LEU A 142 5.90 -9.09 -12.37
C LEU A 142 7.33 -9.65 -12.36
N GLN A 143 7.60 -10.62 -13.26
CA GLN A 143 8.90 -11.29 -13.36
C GLN A 143 10.04 -10.35 -13.79
N TYR A 144 9.73 -9.31 -14.55
CA TYR A 144 10.70 -8.32 -14.96
C TYR A 144 10.96 -7.28 -13.87
N HIS A 145 9.89 -6.81 -13.21
CA HIS A 145 9.93 -5.65 -12.31
C HIS A 145 10.35 -5.99 -10.89
N MET A 146 9.76 -7.04 -10.29
CA MET A 146 9.98 -7.37 -8.89
C MET A 146 11.26 -8.18 -8.71
N LYS A 147 12.10 -7.79 -7.75
CA LYS A 147 13.33 -8.54 -7.39
C LYS A 147 13.01 -9.90 -6.73
N LYS A 148 11.91 -9.98 -6.01
CA LYS A 148 11.41 -11.19 -5.36
C LYS A 148 9.93 -11.34 -5.64
N ILE A 149 9.55 -12.44 -6.25
CA ILE A 149 8.15 -12.74 -6.54
C ILE A 149 7.69 -13.79 -5.52
N PRO A 150 6.70 -13.47 -4.67
CA PRO A 150 6.09 -14.45 -3.77
C PRO A 150 5.16 -15.38 -4.55
N SER A 151 4.53 -16.33 -3.86
CA SER A 151 3.47 -17.15 -4.45
C SER A 151 2.27 -16.29 -4.83
N ILE A 152 1.68 -16.59 -5.99
CA ILE A 152 0.45 -15.94 -6.46
C ILE A 152 -0.79 -16.69 -5.98
N VAL A 153 -1.89 -15.95 -5.83
CA VAL A 153 -3.25 -16.47 -5.57
C VAL A 153 -4.11 -16.11 -6.77
N PRO A 154 -4.21 -16.99 -7.80
CA PRO A 154 -4.97 -16.70 -9.02
C PRO A 154 -6.46 -16.94 -8.79
N ILE A 155 -7.27 -15.89 -9.06
CA ILE A 155 -8.73 -15.86 -8.83
C ILE A 155 -9.41 -15.40 -10.10
N ILE A 156 -10.22 -16.27 -10.70
CA ILE A 156 -11.09 -15.93 -11.82
C ILE A 156 -12.51 -15.70 -11.29
N ILE A 157 -13.04 -14.49 -11.49
CA ILE A 157 -14.39 -14.14 -11.06
C ILE A 157 -15.35 -14.43 -12.22
N ALA A 158 -16.07 -15.54 -12.11
CA ALA A 158 -16.97 -16.06 -13.15
C ALA A 158 -18.45 -15.81 -12.78
N THR A 159 -18.75 -14.60 -12.28
CA THR A 159 -20.09 -14.09 -11.95
C THR A 159 -20.12 -12.58 -12.05
N GLN A 160 -21.31 -12.00 -12.27
CA GLN A 160 -21.55 -10.54 -12.19
C GLN A 160 -22.58 -10.19 -11.09
N GLU A 161 -23.02 -11.20 -10.31
CA GLU A 161 -24.02 -11.02 -9.29
C GLU A 161 -23.43 -10.29 -8.07
N LEU A 162 -23.89 -9.06 -7.80
CA LEU A 162 -23.31 -8.17 -6.77
C LEU A 162 -23.33 -8.79 -5.37
N THR A 163 -24.35 -9.60 -5.04
CA THR A 163 -24.42 -10.31 -3.75
C THR A 163 -23.32 -11.35 -3.61
N THR A 164 -22.98 -12.04 -4.68
CA THR A 164 -21.88 -13.01 -4.73
C THR A 164 -20.54 -12.29 -4.72
N LEU A 165 -20.39 -11.18 -5.48
CA LEU A 165 -19.18 -10.34 -5.44
C LEU A 165 -18.90 -9.78 -4.04
N LYS A 166 -19.96 -9.40 -3.30
CA LYS A 166 -19.81 -8.95 -1.90
C LYS A 166 -19.26 -10.05 -0.99
N LYS A 167 -19.73 -11.30 -1.11
CA LYS A 167 -19.19 -12.42 -0.35
C LYS A 167 -17.72 -12.69 -0.68
N ILE A 168 -17.33 -12.60 -1.97
CA ILE A 168 -15.96 -12.74 -2.42
C ILE A 168 -15.10 -11.60 -1.81
N ALA A 169 -15.58 -10.35 -1.91
CA ALA A 169 -14.91 -9.17 -1.36
C ALA A 169 -14.69 -9.29 0.17
N ASP A 170 -15.73 -9.71 0.91
CA ASP A 170 -15.64 -9.89 2.37
C ASP A 170 -14.62 -10.98 2.75
N THR A 171 -14.50 -12.03 1.94
CA THR A 171 -13.53 -13.11 2.15
C THR A 171 -12.09 -12.64 1.87
N LEU A 172 -11.90 -11.77 0.85
CA LEU A 172 -10.58 -11.28 0.45
C LEU A 172 -10.11 -10.06 1.26
N LYS A 173 -11.05 -9.26 1.80
CA LYS A 173 -10.75 -8.02 2.51
C LYS A 173 -9.71 -8.15 3.63
N PRO A 174 -9.66 -9.21 4.47
CA PRO A 174 -8.63 -9.37 5.50
C PRO A 174 -7.19 -9.45 4.96
N TYR A 175 -7.06 -9.79 3.67
CA TYR A 175 -5.76 -9.87 2.99
C TYR A 175 -5.35 -8.56 2.30
N LEU A 176 -6.22 -7.54 2.25
CA LEU A 176 -5.89 -6.21 1.73
C LEU A 176 -5.15 -5.41 2.80
N ASN A 177 -3.84 -5.59 2.87
CA ASN A 177 -2.95 -4.99 3.85
C ASN A 177 -1.53 -4.85 3.26
N GLU A 178 -0.60 -4.25 4.01
CA GLU A 178 0.77 -3.95 3.55
C GLU A 178 1.62 -5.19 3.19
N LYS A 179 1.19 -6.39 3.58
CA LYS A 179 1.90 -7.64 3.29
C LYS A 179 1.53 -8.27 1.95
N ASN A 180 0.46 -7.80 1.34
CA ASN A 180 -0.09 -8.40 0.13
C ASN A 180 -0.33 -7.34 -0.95
N LEU A 181 -0.25 -7.77 -2.21
CA LEU A 181 -0.51 -6.92 -3.36
C LEU A 181 -1.63 -7.54 -4.22
N PHE A 182 -2.59 -6.72 -4.62
CA PHE A 182 -3.70 -7.14 -5.47
C PHE A 182 -3.54 -6.60 -6.89
N PHE A 183 -3.60 -7.48 -7.88
CA PHE A 183 -3.71 -7.14 -9.29
C PHE A 183 -5.12 -7.42 -9.77
N ILE A 184 -5.76 -6.39 -10.30
CA ILE A 184 -7.10 -6.46 -10.89
C ILE A 184 -6.94 -6.32 -12.38
N SER A 185 -7.23 -7.38 -13.10
CA SER A 185 -7.02 -7.46 -14.53
C SER A 185 -8.29 -7.07 -15.27
N SER A 186 -8.24 -6.00 -16.09
CA SER A 186 -9.37 -5.50 -16.87
C SER A 186 -8.96 -4.61 -18.02
N ASP A 187 -9.40 -4.95 -19.22
CA ASP A 187 -9.56 -3.97 -20.30
C ASP A 187 -10.86 -3.17 -20.07
N PHE A 188 -11.00 -2.02 -20.75
CA PHE A 188 -12.15 -1.12 -20.57
C PHE A 188 -13.13 -1.21 -21.75
N SER A 189 -13.50 -0.11 -22.40
CA SER A 189 -14.49 -0.15 -23.47
C SER A 189 -14.06 -1.08 -24.61
N HIS A 190 -15.02 -1.85 -25.16
CA HIS A 190 -14.78 -2.72 -26.30
C HIS A 190 -15.61 -2.29 -27.49
N TYR A 191 -14.89 -2.05 -28.58
CA TYR A 191 -15.39 -1.86 -29.96
C TYR A 191 -16.11 -0.55 -30.30
N PRO A 192 -16.27 0.47 -29.43
CA PRO A 192 -16.74 1.76 -29.89
C PRO A 192 -15.70 2.41 -30.82
N ALA A 193 -16.08 3.46 -31.54
CA ALA A 193 -15.15 4.29 -32.26
C ALA A 193 -14.20 5.03 -31.31
N TYR A 194 -13.02 5.44 -31.80
CA TYR A 194 -11.94 6.05 -30.99
C TYR A 194 -12.43 7.17 -30.07
N LYS A 195 -13.23 8.11 -30.58
CA LYS A 195 -13.76 9.25 -29.82
C LYS A 195 -14.79 8.83 -28.77
N ASP A 196 -15.62 7.86 -29.10
CA ASP A 196 -16.63 7.33 -28.19
C ASP A 196 -15.97 6.52 -27.06
N ALA A 197 -14.87 5.80 -27.36
CA ALA A 197 -14.06 5.15 -26.35
C ALA A 197 -13.53 6.15 -25.32
N GLU A 198 -12.97 7.29 -25.76
CA GLU A 198 -12.48 8.34 -24.85
C GLU A 198 -13.59 8.85 -23.88
N ILE A 199 -14.83 8.96 -24.35
CA ILE A 199 -15.99 9.37 -23.53
C ILE A 199 -16.34 8.29 -22.51
N VAL A 200 -16.58 7.06 -22.97
CA VAL A 200 -17.00 5.93 -22.13
C VAL A 200 -15.95 5.61 -21.08
N ASP A 201 -14.69 5.54 -21.49
CA ASP A 201 -13.57 5.23 -20.61
C ASP A 201 -13.33 6.36 -19.60
N GLY A 202 -13.53 7.63 -20.02
CA GLY A 202 -13.50 8.79 -19.14
C GLY A 202 -14.54 8.71 -18.01
N LEU A 203 -15.80 8.38 -18.34
CA LEU A 203 -16.88 8.21 -17.35
C LEU A 203 -16.58 7.03 -16.40
N THR A 204 -16.10 5.92 -16.95
CA THR A 204 -15.72 4.74 -16.15
C THR A 204 -14.56 5.07 -15.22
N LYS A 205 -13.51 5.76 -15.71
CA LYS A 205 -12.38 6.25 -14.89
C LYS A 205 -12.87 7.11 -13.74
N ASP A 206 -13.71 8.13 -14.03
CA ASP A 206 -14.17 9.07 -13.01
C ASP A 206 -14.99 8.36 -11.91
N SER A 207 -15.74 7.32 -12.27
CA SER A 207 -16.50 6.51 -11.32
C SER A 207 -15.58 5.69 -10.41
N ILE A 208 -14.51 5.08 -10.94
CA ILE A 208 -13.50 4.34 -10.15
C ILE A 208 -12.79 5.29 -9.18
N MET A 209 -12.47 6.52 -9.63
CA MET A 209 -11.82 7.54 -8.81
C MET A 209 -12.65 7.99 -7.60
N THR A 210 -13.96 7.75 -7.59
CA THR A 210 -14.78 7.96 -6.39
C THR A 210 -14.50 6.98 -5.27
N GLY A 211 -13.90 5.83 -5.56
CA GLY A 211 -13.70 4.72 -4.63
C GLY A 211 -15.00 4.02 -4.22
N LYS A 212 -16.13 4.25 -4.91
CA LYS A 212 -17.45 3.72 -4.56
C LYS A 212 -17.95 2.72 -5.59
N VAL A 213 -18.33 1.53 -5.12
CA VAL A 213 -18.83 0.47 -6.01
C VAL A 213 -20.13 0.89 -6.71
N GLU A 214 -21.02 1.57 -6.02
CA GLU A 214 -22.30 2.04 -6.61
C GLU A 214 -22.06 3.01 -7.77
N ALA A 215 -21.13 3.97 -7.62
CA ALA A 215 -20.78 4.92 -8.67
C ALA A 215 -20.24 4.18 -9.91
N PHE A 216 -19.40 3.17 -9.71
CA PHE A 216 -18.82 2.38 -10.80
C PHE A 216 -19.89 1.56 -11.54
N VAL A 217 -20.75 0.83 -10.81
CA VAL A 217 -21.83 0.04 -11.41
C VAL A 217 -22.80 0.95 -12.18
N ASN A 218 -23.20 2.09 -11.60
CA ASN A 218 -24.09 3.03 -12.25
C ASN A 218 -23.46 3.62 -13.53
N ALA A 219 -22.16 3.92 -13.52
CA ALA A 219 -21.46 4.42 -14.71
C ALA A 219 -21.43 3.35 -15.82
N THR A 220 -21.20 2.10 -15.51
CA THR A 220 -21.21 1.03 -16.52
C THR A 220 -22.60 0.80 -17.13
N LEU A 221 -23.66 0.93 -16.33
CA LEU A 221 -25.06 0.89 -16.82
C LEU A 221 -25.39 2.10 -17.68
N HIS A 222 -25.03 3.31 -17.20
CA HIS A 222 -25.23 4.54 -17.96
C HIS A 222 -24.53 4.51 -19.32
N ASN A 223 -23.31 4.04 -19.40
CA ASN A 223 -22.57 3.92 -20.66
C ASN A 223 -23.31 3.03 -21.67
N GLN A 224 -24.00 1.98 -21.22
CA GLN A 224 -24.83 1.12 -22.09
C GLN A 224 -26.05 1.87 -22.63
N GLU A 225 -26.59 2.83 -21.88
CA GLU A 225 -27.76 3.64 -22.26
C GLU A 225 -27.41 4.81 -23.20
N LEU A 226 -26.12 5.17 -23.34
CA LEU A 226 -25.68 6.26 -24.23
C LEU A 226 -25.95 5.98 -25.72
N GLY A 227 -26.26 4.74 -26.08
CA GLY A 227 -26.54 4.38 -27.48
C GLY A 227 -25.32 4.46 -28.39
N ILE A 228 -24.12 4.28 -27.83
CA ILE A 228 -22.86 4.30 -28.55
C ILE A 228 -22.74 3.05 -29.44
N ASP A 229 -22.54 3.27 -30.73
CA ASP A 229 -22.43 2.20 -31.71
C ASP A 229 -21.29 1.22 -31.36
N HIS A 230 -21.62 -0.06 -31.44
CA HIS A 230 -20.68 -1.18 -31.21
C HIS A 230 -20.11 -1.30 -29.79
N LEU A 231 -20.52 -0.49 -28.83
CA LEU A 231 -20.06 -0.65 -27.44
C LEU A 231 -20.55 -1.97 -26.85
N ALA A 232 -19.66 -2.95 -26.71
CA ALA A 232 -19.99 -4.26 -26.16
C ALA A 232 -19.92 -4.30 -24.62
N THR A 233 -18.98 -3.58 -24.03
CA THR A 233 -18.80 -3.45 -22.57
C THR A 233 -18.01 -2.18 -22.23
N SER A 234 -18.22 -1.65 -21.03
CA SER A 234 -17.41 -0.54 -20.48
C SER A 234 -16.14 -1.04 -19.75
N ALA A 235 -16.15 -2.29 -19.29
CA ALA A 235 -15.01 -2.98 -18.69
C ALA A 235 -15.25 -4.48 -18.68
N CYS A 236 -14.37 -5.28 -19.28
CA CYS A 236 -14.49 -6.75 -19.24
C CYS A 236 -14.29 -7.27 -17.80
N GLY A 237 -13.44 -6.60 -17.03
CA GLY A 237 -13.20 -6.85 -15.61
C GLY A 237 -14.17 -6.14 -14.67
N MET A 238 -15.42 -5.87 -15.05
CA MET A 238 -16.40 -5.24 -14.17
C MET A 238 -16.50 -5.95 -12.82
N ALA A 239 -16.57 -7.26 -12.80
CA ALA A 239 -16.69 -8.04 -11.58
C ALA A 239 -15.43 -7.95 -10.66
N PRO A 240 -14.19 -8.15 -11.14
CA PRO A 240 -12.99 -7.94 -10.31
C PRO A 240 -12.81 -6.48 -9.85
N ILE A 241 -13.14 -5.47 -10.67
CA ILE A 241 -13.09 -4.05 -10.25
C ILE A 241 -14.13 -3.78 -9.15
N ALA A 242 -15.38 -4.24 -9.33
CA ALA A 242 -16.42 -4.09 -8.31
C ALA A 242 -16.03 -4.80 -7.00
N THR A 243 -15.40 -5.98 -7.07
CA THR A 243 -14.89 -6.69 -5.90
C THR A 243 -13.84 -5.86 -5.16
N LEU A 244 -12.86 -5.27 -5.87
CA LEU A 244 -11.87 -4.37 -5.25
C LEU A 244 -12.55 -3.18 -4.59
N LEU A 245 -13.48 -2.49 -5.27
CA LEU A 245 -14.18 -1.34 -4.71
C LEU A 245 -14.99 -1.71 -3.46
N MET A 246 -15.66 -2.89 -3.45
CA MET A 246 -16.34 -3.39 -2.24
C MET A 246 -15.38 -3.67 -1.07
N MET A 247 -14.13 -4.04 -1.34
CA MET A 247 -13.12 -4.21 -0.30
C MET A 247 -12.65 -2.86 0.27
N THR A 248 -12.57 -1.82 -0.57
CA THR A 248 -11.91 -0.54 -0.27
C THR A 248 -12.86 0.58 0.13
N GLU A 249 -14.12 0.62 -0.33
CA GLU A 249 -15.05 1.77 -0.25
C GLU A 249 -15.34 2.30 1.16
N ASN A 250 -15.15 1.47 2.19
CA ASN A 250 -15.35 1.83 3.60
C ASN A 250 -14.03 2.07 4.35
N ASP A 251 -12.90 2.05 3.65
CA ASP A 251 -11.61 2.43 4.20
C ASP A 251 -11.17 3.78 3.62
N ALA A 252 -11.36 4.83 4.41
CA ALA A 252 -11.00 6.18 4.01
C ALA A 252 -9.50 6.39 3.74
N LYS A 253 -8.66 5.45 4.18
CA LYS A 253 -7.21 5.47 3.97
C LYS A 253 -6.82 5.02 2.56
N ILE A 254 -7.65 4.20 1.91
CA ILE A 254 -7.34 3.70 0.57
C ILE A 254 -7.79 4.70 -0.48
N LYS A 255 -6.86 5.15 -1.32
CA LYS A 255 -7.10 6.12 -2.39
C LYS A 255 -6.79 5.54 -3.76
N PRO A 256 -7.72 5.62 -4.71
CA PRO A 256 -7.44 5.34 -6.11
C PRO A 256 -6.66 6.49 -6.76
N HIS A 257 -5.68 6.14 -7.58
CA HIS A 257 -4.92 7.06 -8.43
C HIS A 257 -5.00 6.56 -9.87
N HIS A 258 -5.47 7.39 -10.78
CA HIS A 258 -5.40 7.09 -12.21
C HIS A 258 -3.99 7.36 -12.72
N VAL A 259 -3.39 6.40 -13.41
CA VAL A 259 -1.98 6.47 -13.83
C VAL A 259 -1.87 6.75 -15.33
N MET A 260 -2.56 5.97 -16.17
CA MET A 260 -2.45 6.10 -17.62
C MET A 260 -3.75 5.66 -18.31
N TYR A 261 -4.00 6.26 -19.47
CA TYR A 261 -5.03 5.84 -20.44
C TYR A 261 -4.42 5.80 -21.85
N CYS A 262 -4.82 4.81 -22.58
CA CYS A 262 -4.75 4.77 -24.04
C CYS A 262 -5.83 3.83 -24.57
N ASN A 263 -5.98 3.76 -25.89
CA ASN A 263 -6.80 2.73 -26.52
C ASN A 263 -6.04 2.05 -27.68
N SER A 264 -6.59 0.95 -28.21
CA SER A 264 -5.92 0.19 -29.27
C SER A 264 -5.67 1.01 -30.55
N GLY A 265 -6.42 2.10 -30.77
CA GLY A 265 -6.22 3.02 -31.88
C GLY A 265 -4.98 3.94 -31.76
N ASP A 266 -4.32 3.93 -30.60
CA ASP A 266 -3.04 4.62 -30.38
C ASP A 266 -1.85 3.76 -30.80
N SER A 267 -2.06 2.44 -30.96
CA SER A 267 -1.04 1.52 -31.46
C SER A 267 -0.91 1.63 -32.99
N PRO A 268 0.30 1.50 -33.54
CA PRO A 268 0.51 1.44 -34.99
C PRO A 268 -0.17 0.23 -35.67
N TYR A 269 -0.62 -0.73 -34.86
CA TYR A 269 -1.34 -1.94 -35.32
C TYR A 269 -2.86 -1.82 -35.20
N GLY A 270 -3.38 -0.74 -34.61
CA GLY A 270 -4.80 -0.51 -34.36
C GLY A 270 -5.46 0.41 -35.37
N GLY A 271 -6.75 0.14 -35.67
CA GLY A 271 -7.65 1.06 -36.36
C GLY A 271 -8.36 1.97 -35.38
N LYS A 272 -9.12 2.99 -35.90
CA LYS A 272 -9.89 3.91 -35.07
C LYS A 272 -11.41 3.71 -35.10
N ASP A 273 -11.89 2.79 -35.94
CA ASP A 273 -13.32 2.55 -36.10
C ASP A 273 -13.89 1.68 -34.97
N LYS A 274 -13.08 0.77 -34.46
CA LYS A 274 -13.40 -0.11 -33.33
C LYS A 274 -12.16 -0.29 -32.47
N VAL A 275 -12.19 0.28 -31.27
CA VAL A 275 -11.05 0.25 -30.34
C VAL A 275 -11.40 -0.46 -29.04
N VAL A 276 -10.36 -0.82 -28.30
CA VAL A 276 -10.45 -1.28 -26.92
C VAL A 276 -9.71 -0.28 -26.04
N GLY A 277 -10.37 0.19 -24.98
CA GLY A 277 -9.79 1.13 -24.02
C GLY A 277 -8.94 0.43 -22.96
N TYR A 278 -7.91 1.09 -22.49
CA TYR A 278 -6.97 0.61 -21.48
C TYR A 278 -6.68 1.68 -20.45
N HIS A 279 -7.01 1.42 -19.20
CA HIS A 279 -6.61 2.24 -18.08
C HIS A 279 -5.67 1.47 -17.15
N SER A 280 -4.83 2.20 -16.45
CA SER A 280 -4.14 1.71 -15.27
C SER A 280 -4.45 2.58 -14.06
N PHE A 281 -4.64 1.93 -12.91
CA PHE A 281 -4.85 2.60 -11.62
C PHE A 281 -3.95 1.98 -10.57
N VAL A 282 -3.62 2.79 -9.57
CA VAL A 282 -2.92 2.35 -8.36
C VAL A 282 -3.77 2.74 -7.16
N PHE A 283 -3.98 1.81 -6.25
CA PHE A 283 -4.63 2.05 -4.98
C PHE A 283 -3.56 2.05 -3.89
N THR A 284 -3.38 3.18 -3.25
CA THR A 284 -2.45 3.31 -2.13
C THR A 284 -3.20 3.45 -0.82
N THR A 285 -2.62 2.95 0.25
CA THR A 285 -3.07 3.34 1.58
C THR A 285 -2.38 4.65 1.92
N GLU A 286 -3.16 5.73 2.08
CA GLU A 286 -2.62 6.88 2.75
C GLU A 286 -2.19 6.44 4.14
N ASN A 287 -0.90 6.53 4.41
CA ASN A 287 -0.46 6.61 5.79
C ASN A 287 -1.07 7.90 6.34
N TYR A 288 -2.32 7.84 6.83
CA TYR A 288 -2.63 8.75 7.91
C TYR A 288 -1.57 8.45 8.94
N GLY A 289 -0.70 9.43 9.09
CA GLY A 289 0.44 9.28 9.95
C GLY A 289 0.00 8.60 11.22
N PHE A 290 0.82 7.74 11.75
CA PHE A 290 0.71 7.08 13.03
C PHE A 290 -0.26 7.86 13.93
N ASP A 291 -1.52 7.42 14.01
CA ASP A 291 -2.58 8.12 14.75
C ASP A 291 -2.96 7.31 15.99
N LEU A 292 -2.92 8.00 17.11
CA LEU A 292 -3.30 7.46 18.39
C LEU A 292 -4.74 7.87 18.68
N THR A 293 -5.61 6.89 18.82
CA THR A 293 -6.97 7.13 19.30
C THR A 293 -6.97 7.73 20.71
N SER A 294 -8.10 8.28 21.17
CA SER A 294 -8.21 8.77 22.56
C SER A 294 -7.99 7.68 23.58
N GLU A 295 -8.36 6.44 23.27
CA GLU A 295 -8.14 5.25 24.08
C GLU A 295 -6.66 4.87 24.14
N ASP A 296 -5.94 4.93 23.02
CA ASP A 296 -4.49 4.67 22.95
C ASP A 296 -3.71 5.69 23.79
N ARG A 297 -4.06 6.98 23.68
CA ARG A 297 -3.45 8.04 24.49
C ARG A 297 -3.67 7.84 25.98
N LYS A 298 -4.90 7.48 26.39
CA LYS A 298 -5.21 7.12 27.78
C LYS A 298 -4.42 5.89 28.23
N MET A 299 -4.32 4.87 27.41
CA MET A 299 -3.55 3.67 27.70
C MET A 299 -2.08 4.00 27.92
N LEU A 300 -1.45 4.80 27.04
CA LEU A 300 -0.05 5.21 27.19
C LEU A 300 0.18 6.03 28.46
N LYS A 301 -0.70 6.97 28.80
CA LYS A 301 -0.63 7.70 30.09
C LYS A 301 -0.78 6.76 31.28
N SER A 302 -1.68 5.77 31.19
CA SER A 302 -1.85 4.75 32.21
C SER A 302 -0.60 3.88 32.38
N ILE A 303 0.03 3.48 31.28
CA ILE A 303 1.31 2.74 31.29
C ILE A 303 2.37 3.57 32.01
N ALA A 304 2.56 4.85 31.63
CA ALA A 304 3.54 5.72 32.24
C ALA A 304 3.31 5.87 33.75
N TYR A 305 2.08 6.19 34.17
CA TYR A 305 1.74 6.36 35.59
C TYR A 305 1.97 5.08 36.40
N HIS A 306 1.43 3.94 35.94
CA HIS A 306 1.55 2.69 36.67
C HIS A 306 2.97 2.12 36.69
N THR A 307 3.79 2.41 35.67
CA THR A 307 5.22 2.08 35.66
C THR A 307 5.96 2.83 36.76
N ILE A 308 5.74 4.16 36.88
CA ILE A 308 6.36 4.98 37.95
C ILE A 308 5.89 4.45 39.32
N LYS A 309 4.60 4.25 39.50
CA LYS A 309 4.02 3.73 40.75
C LYS A 309 4.59 2.37 41.15
N ALA A 310 4.62 1.42 40.19
CA ALA A 310 5.14 0.08 40.44
C ALA A 310 6.63 0.12 40.81
N THR A 311 7.40 1.01 40.16
CA THR A 311 8.83 1.22 40.48
C THR A 311 8.99 1.71 41.93
N LEU A 312 8.19 2.66 42.36
CA LEU A 312 8.17 3.17 43.74
C LEU A 312 7.79 2.10 44.77
N GLU A 313 6.89 1.18 44.40
CA GLU A 313 6.46 0.04 45.22
C GLU A 313 7.42 -1.17 45.14
N GLY A 314 8.47 -1.11 44.34
CA GLY A 314 9.39 -2.23 44.11
C GLY A 314 8.75 -3.42 43.35
N LYS A 315 7.74 -3.14 42.55
CA LYS A 315 6.99 -4.10 41.71
C LYS A 315 7.26 -3.90 40.23
N LYS A 316 6.80 -4.83 39.39
CA LYS A 316 6.74 -4.69 37.94
C LYS A 316 5.30 -4.44 37.52
N TYR A 317 5.10 -3.54 36.58
CA TYR A 317 3.81 -3.31 35.91
C TYR A 317 3.78 -4.13 34.61
N GLU A 318 2.63 -4.71 34.29
CA GLU A 318 2.37 -5.38 33.02
C GLU A 318 1.09 -4.78 32.43
N PRO A 319 1.18 -4.14 31.26
CA PRO A 319 -0.02 -3.60 30.60
C PRO A 319 -0.94 -4.73 30.16
N GLY A 320 -2.24 -4.47 30.14
CA GLY A 320 -3.25 -5.40 29.64
C GLY A 320 -3.19 -5.56 28.10
N LYS A 321 -4.35 -5.84 27.49
CA LYS A 321 -4.46 -5.96 26.04
C LYS A 321 -4.15 -4.62 25.37
N LEU A 322 -3.23 -4.62 24.43
CA LEU A 322 -2.76 -3.46 23.66
C LEU A 322 -3.38 -3.48 22.25
N SER A 323 -3.58 -2.30 21.67
CA SER A 323 -3.91 -2.12 20.25
C SER A 323 -2.66 -2.26 19.37
N ASP A 324 -2.84 -2.53 18.09
CA ASP A 324 -1.73 -2.74 17.15
C ASP A 324 -0.83 -1.49 17.03
N VAL A 325 -1.40 -0.29 17.10
CA VAL A 325 -0.62 0.97 17.06
C VAL A 325 0.35 1.09 18.22
N LEU A 326 0.03 0.58 19.41
CA LEU A 326 0.92 0.57 20.56
C LEU A 326 2.06 -0.45 20.46
N LEU A 327 1.95 -1.39 19.51
CA LEU A 327 2.98 -2.37 19.16
C LEU A 327 3.92 -1.85 18.05
N THR A 328 3.57 -0.73 17.40
CA THR A 328 4.42 -0.11 16.38
C THR A 328 5.72 0.37 16.98
N LYS A 329 6.83 0.13 16.27
CA LYS A 329 8.15 0.60 16.69
C LYS A 329 8.32 2.06 16.33
N CYS A 330 8.44 2.92 17.32
CA CYS A 330 8.65 4.36 17.15
C CYS A 330 9.18 4.99 18.41
N GLY A 331 9.75 6.20 18.29
CA GLY A 331 10.27 6.95 19.43
C GLY A 331 9.18 7.64 20.25
N ALA A 332 9.46 7.93 21.50
CA ALA A 332 8.61 8.78 22.33
C ALA A 332 9.43 9.51 23.42
N PHE A 333 8.87 10.64 23.88
CA PHE A 333 9.33 11.36 25.05
C PHE A 333 8.26 11.33 26.12
N VAL A 334 8.68 11.20 27.38
CA VAL A 334 7.80 11.35 28.53
C VAL A 334 8.27 12.53 29.37
N SER A 335 7.39 13.52 29.51
CA SER A 335 7.60 14.71 30.32
C SER A 335 6.70 14.64 31.54
N LEU A 336 7.27 14.87 32.70
CA LEU A 336 6.60 14.97 33.96
C LEU A 336 6.51 16.42 34.39
N HIS A 337 5.33 16.91 34.73
CA HIS A 337 5.11 18.27 35.23
C HIS A 337 4.50 18.24 36.61
N LYS A 338 4.93 19.16 37.48
CA LYS A 338 4.33 19.38 38.80
C LYS A 338 3.95 20.84 38.93
N LYS A 339 2.65 21.12 39.10
CA LYS A 339 2.11 22.48 39.16
C LYS A 339 2.56 23.35 37.98
N GLY A 340 2.51 22.77 36.77
CA GLY A 340 2.88 23.42 35.50
C GLY A 340 4.39 23.60 35.29
N ARG A 341 5.27 23.11 36.17
CA ARG A 341 6.73 23.20 36.04
C ARG A 341 7.29 21.80 35.67
N LEU A 342 8.28 21.81 34.76
CA LEU A 342 8.98 20.58 34.38
C LEU A 342 9.58 19.91 35.62
N ARG A 343 9.36 18.59 35.76
CA ARG A 343 9.81 17.76 36.88
C ARG A 343 10.68 16.59 36.42
N GLY A 344 10.68 16.27 35.14
CA GLY A 344 11.52 15.28 34.46
C GLY A 344 11.13 15.15 33.00
N CYS A 345 12.07 14.87 32.11
CA CYS A 345 11.80 14.66 30.70
C CYS A 345 12.92 13.84 30.07
N ILE A 346 12.62 12.64 29.62
CA ILE A 346 13.54 11.76 28.89
C ILE A 346 12.82 11.18 27.69
N GLY A 347 13.54 10.97 26.61
CA GLY A 347 13.00 10.38 25.38
C GLY A 347 13.94 9.40 24.72
N HIS A 348 13.38 8.55 23.89
CA HIS A 348 14.05 7.61 23.01
C HIS A 348 13.64 7.89 21.56
N PHE A 349 14.64 7.96 20.68
CA PHE A 349 14.45 8.35 19.28
C PHE A 349 14.46 7.16 18.33
N GLY A 350 14.78 5.96 18.81
CA GLY A 350 14.91 4.74 18.00
C GLY A 350 13.58 4.12 17.61
N GLU A 351 13.56 3.41 16.48
CA GLU A 351 12.46 2.55 16.04
C GLU A 351 12.76 1.07 16.33
N ASP A 352 13.40 0.78 17.45
CA ASP A 352 13.90 -0.55 17.84
C ASP A 352 12.96 -1.28 18.82
N MET A 353 12.10 -0.52 19.52
CA MET A 353 11.16 -1.04 20.51
C MET A 353 9.71 -0.63 20.20
N PRO A 354 8.70 -1.47 20.57
CA PRO A 354 7.30 -1.08 20.53
C PRO A 354 7.02 0.17 21.39
N LEU A 355 6.10 1.03 20.92
CA LEU A 355 5.76 2.30 21.57
C LEU A 355 5.45 2.15 23.06
N TYR A 356 4.64 1.16 23.44
CA TYR A 356 4.28 0.96 24.84
C TYR A 356 5.51 0.71 25.72
N GLN A 357 6.52 -0.03 25.22
CA GLN A 357 7.76 -0.27 25.94
C GLN A 357 8.64 0.98 26.01
N VAL A 358 8.66 1.76 24.90
CA VAL A 358 9.36 3.06 24.91
C VAL A 358 8.78 3.96 26.00
N VAL A 359 7.44 4.07 26.07
CA VAL A 359 6.77 4.88 27.10
C VAL A 359 7.04 4.34 28.51
N GLU A 360 7.00 3.00 28.71
CA GLU A 360 7.37 2.37 29.99
C GLU A 360 8.79 2.77 30.42
N HIS A 361 9.76 2.61 29.54
CA HIS A 361 11.16 2.92 29.84
C HIS A 361 11.40 4.42 30.05
N MET A 362 10.81 5.27 29.21
CA MET A 362 11.01 6.72 29.30
C MET A 362 10.26 7.32 30.50
N ALA A 363 9.13 6.78 30.91
CA ALA A 363 8.43 7.17 32.13
C ALA A 363 9.30 6.90 33.37
N LYS A 364 9.91 5.72 33.44
CA LYS A 364 10.84 5.36 34.51
C LYS A 364 12.06 6.26 34.50
N ALA A 365 12.68 6.46 33.33
CA ALA A 365 13.86 7.30 33.18
C ALA A 365 13.57 8.78 33.55
N ALA A 366 12.44 9.33 33.09
CA ALA A 366 12.02 10.69 33.43
C ALA A 366 11.76 10.89 34.94
N ALA A 367 11.27 9.85 35.61
CA ALA A 367 10.99 9.92 37.05
C ALA A 367 12.23 9.74 37.93
N PHE A 368 13.24 8.95 37.51
CA PHE A 368 14.30 8.49 38.41
C PHE A 368 15.72 8.68 37.86
N GLU A 369 15.90 8.92 36.56
CA GLU A 369 17.20 8.92 35.89
C GLU A 369 17.50 10.25 35.20
N ASP A 370 16.60 11.26 35.25
CA ASP A 370 16.86 12.61 34.73
C ASP A 370 17.83 13.33 35.67
N PRO A 371 19.07 13.63 35.27
CA PRO A 371 20.09 14.17 36.14
C PRO A 371 19.79 15.60 36.63
N ARG A 372 18.80 16.26 36.05
CA ARG A 372 18.39 17.63 36.43
C ARG A 372 17.53 17.66 37.70
N PHE A 373 16.98 16.53 38.10
CA PHE A 373 15.97 16.41 39.16
C PHE A 373 16.28 15.24 40.09
N TYR A 374 15.77 15.32 41.33
CA TYR A 374 15.77 14.18 42.25
C TYR A 374 14.69 13.18 41.82
N GLY A 375 14.82 11.91 42.19
CA GLY A 375 13.82 10.90 41.92
C GLY A 375 12.43 11.28 42.45
N VAL A 376 11.37 10.91 41.71
CA VAL A 376 9.99 11.12 42.13
C VAL A 376 9.68 10.32 43.39
N THR A 377 8.86 10.89 44.31
CA THR A 377 8.44 10.20 45.52
C THR A 377 6.96 9.79 45.45
N MET A 378 6.52 8.87 46.31
CA MET A 378 5.14 8.40 46.33
C MET A 378 4.17 9.54 46.69
N GLU A 379 4.59 10.45 47.58
CA GLU A 379 3.73 11.56 48.03
C GLU A 379 3.48 12.61 46.93
N GLU A 380 4.35 12.69 45.92
CA GLU A 380 4.16 13.66 44.84
C GLU A 380 3.56 13.07 43.57
N LEU A 381 3.43 11.74 43.47
CA LEU A 381 3.01 11.06 42.24
C LEU A 381 1.63 11.53 41.76
N ASP A 382 0.67 11.72 42.66
CA ASP A 382 -0.67 12.16 42.34
C ASP A 382 -0.74 13.65 41.90
N ASP A 383 0.31 14.45 42.17
CA ASP A 383 0.45 15.85 41.76
C ASP A 383 1.19 15.98 40.43
N ILE A 384 1.57 14.86 39.81
CA ILE A 384 2.35 14.85 38.54
C ILE A 384 1.41 14.72 37.35
N ASP A 385 1.46 15.71 36.47
CA ASP A 385 0.91 15.61 35.12
C ASP A 385 1.91 14.95 34.19
N ILE A 386 1.43 13.94 33.43
CA ILE A 386 2.22 13.20 32.46
C ILE A 386 1.87 13.68 31.05
N GLU A 387 2.84 14.21 30.34
CA GLU A 387 2.75 14.53 28.92
C GLU A 387 3.61 13.55 28.13
N ILE A 388 3.07 13.05 27.04
CA ILE A 388 3.75 12.11 26.15
C ILE A 388 3.81 12.73 24.75
N SER A 389 5.02 12.81 24.19
CA SER A 389 5.26 13.18 22.79
C SER A 389 5.67 11.94 22.03
N VAL A 390 4.77 11.40 21.24
CA VAL A 390 5.04 10.22 20.40
C VAL A 390 5.51 10.68 19.04
N LEU A 391 6.65 10.17 18.60
CA LEU A 391 7.20 10.43 17.27
C LEU A 391 6.59 9.45 16.27
N THR A 392 6.03 9.96 15.19
CA THR A 392 5.57 9.06 14.11
C THR A 392 6.76 8.32 13.50
N PRO A 393 6.55 7.14 12.87
CA PRO A 393 7.61 6.47 12.13
C PRO A 393 8.30 7.42 11.15
N MET A 394 9.63 7.29 11.03
CA MET A 394 10.43 8.17 10.17
C MET A 394 10.20 7.87 8.70
N LYS A 395 9.90 8.91 7.92
CA LYS A 395 9.78 8.84 6.46
C LYS A 395 11.05 9.39 5.82
N ARG A 396 11.75 8.59 4.99
CA ARG A 396 12.86 9.08 4.18
C ARG A 396 12.34 10.00 3.08
N ILE A 397 12.95 11.18 2.93
CA ILE A 397 12.64 12.13 1.87
C ILE A 397 13.79 12.21 0.86
N GLN A 398 13.46 12.51 -0.38
CA GLN A 398 14.41 12.64 -1.49
C GLN A 398 14.69 14.12 -1.84
N SER A 399 13.75 15.01 -1.47
CA SER A 399 13.85 16.46 -1.68
C SER A 399 13.44 17.21 -0.42
N ILE A 400 14.08 18.34 -0.17
CA ILE A 400 13.70 19.31 0.87
C ILE A 400 12.25 19.83 0.69
N ASP A 401 11.72 19.76 -0.53
CA ASP A 401 10.35 20.19 -0.83
C ASP A 401 9.30 19.32 -0.10
N GLU A 402 9.66 18.05 0.20
CA GLU A 402 8.82 17.12 0.96
C GLU A 402 8.77 17.42 2.47
N PHE A 403 9.66 18.30 2.97
CA PHE A 403 9.71 18.69 4.37
C PHE A 403 8.80 19.90 4.64
N GLU A 404 7.87 19.77 5.59
CA GLU A 404 6.99 20.85 6.05
C GLU A 404 7.48 21.44 7.37
N LEU A 405 8.18 22.59 7.31
CA LEU A 405 8.69 23.30 8.49
C LEU A 405 7.53 23.72 9.41
N GLY A 406 7.68 23.50 10.71
CA GLY A 406 6.64 23.78 11.73
C GLY A 406 5.65 22.65 11.96
N LYS A 407 5.51 21.72 11.02
CA LYS A 407 4.67 20.53 11.16
C LYS A 407 5.47 19.26 11.41
N GLN A 408 6.59 19.15 10.74
CA GLN A 408 7.47 17.99 10.79
C GLN A 408 8.78 18.29 11.51
N GLY A 409 9.29 17.29 12.21
CA GLY A 409 10.67 17.24 12.64
C GLY A 409 11.55 16.71 11.51
N ILE A 410 12.85 16.98 11.63
CA ILE A 410 13.87 16.48 10.70
C ILE A 410 14.89 15.62 11.43
N PHE A 411 15.24 14.48 10.85
CA PHE A 411 16.35 13.64 11.28
C PHE A 411 17.34 13.50 10.12
N ILE A 412 18.61 13.83 10.41
CA ILE A 412 19.72 13.80 9.45
C ILE A 412 20.64 12.65 9.84
N ARG A 413 21.04 11.81 8.88
CA ARG A 413 21.99 10.71 9.08
C ARG A 413 23.05 10.70 7.99
N LYS A 414 24.31 10.66 8.41
CA LYS A 414 25.46 10.48 7.51
C LYS A 414 26.50 9.56 8.17
N GLY A 415 26.47 8.29 7.78
CA GLY A 415 27.26 7.28 8.47
C GLY A 415 26.85 7.13 9.93
N TYR A 416 27.76 7.36 10.87
CA TYR A 416 27.48 7.31 12.31
C TYR A 416 27.01 8.66 12.90
N HIS A 417 27.06 9.72 12.12
CA HIS A 417 26.63 11.05 12.55
C HIS A 417 25.11 11.18 12.37
N THR A 418 24.43 11.56 13.45
CA THR A 418 22.98 11.77 13.44
C THR A 418 22.64 13.07 14.15
N GLY A 419 21.59 13.74 13.69
CA GLY A 419 21.07 14.94 14.32
C GLY A 419 19.59 15.12 14.06
N THR A 420 18.89 15.74 14.99
CA THR A 420 17.45 15.96 14.83
C THR A 420 17.00 17.28 15.45
N PHE A 421 15.95 17.83 14.85
CA PHE A 421 15.11 18.87 15.45
C PHE A 421 13.66 18.39 15.46
N LEU A 422 13.01 18.54 16.61
CA LEU A 422 11.57 18.34 16.77
C LEU A 422 10.78 19.43 16.01
N PRO A 423 9.52 19.16 15.62
CA PRO A 423 8.70 20.16 14.94
C PRO A 423 8.59 21.48 15.69
N GLN A 424 8.47 21.44 17.02
CA GLN A 424 8.30 22.60 17.89
C GLN A 424 9.50 23.57 17.87
N VAL A 425 10.69 23.10 17.50
CA VAL A 425 11.86 23.98 17.38
C VAL A 425 11.62 25.07 16.33
N ALA A 426 10.80 24.77 15.30
CA ALA A 426 10.47 25.77 14.28
C ALA A 426 9.66 26.95 14.83
N ASP A 427 8.87 26.75 15.89
CA ASP A 427 8.07 27.79 16.53
C ASP A 427 8.94 28.74 17.37
N GLU A 428 10.13 28.29 17.79
CA GLU A 428 11.07 29.05 18.62
C GLU A 428 12.05 29.89 17.79
N VAL A 429 12.12 29.61 16.46
CA VAL A 429 13.09 30.21 15.56
C VAL A 429 12.40 30.75 14.29
N SER A 430 13.01 31.78 13.67
CA SER A 430 12.49 32.35 12.41
C SER A 430 13.36 31.91 11.22
N TRP A 431 13.72 30.64 11.17
CA TRP A 431 14.58 30.09 10.12
C TRP A 431 13.79 29.62 8.90
N THR A 432 14.42 29.74 7.74
CA THR A 432 13.97 29.06 6.51
C THR A 432 14.21 27.56 6.63
N LYS A 433 13.66 26.76 5.71
CA LYS A 433 13.91 25.29 5.67
C LYS A 433 15.40 24.98 5.58
N GLU A 434 16.14 25.70 4.72
CA GLU A 434 17.57 25.52 4.53
C GLU A 434 18.36 25.87 5.77
N GLU A 435 18.02 26.95 6.47
CA GLU A 435 18.66 27.32 7.72
C GLU A 435 18.38 26.30 8.82
N PHE A 436 17.13 25.80 8.91
CA PHE A 436 16.75 24.75 9.84
C PHE A 436 17.57 23.47 9.64
N LEU A 437 17.73 23.06 8.37
CA LEU A 437 18.57 21.91 8.00
C LEU A 437 20.06 22.19 8.24
N GLY A 438 20.53 23.41 7.94
CA GLY A 438 21.90 23.83 8.18
C GLY A 438 22.27 23.76 9.66
N HIS A 439 21.42 24.31 10.53
CA HIS A 439 21.58 24.22 11.98
C HIS A 439 21.51 22.78 12.49
N CYS A 440 20.54 22.01 12.04
CA CYS A 440 20.46 20.59 12.41
C CYS A 440 21.72 19.81 11.99
N SER A 441 22.21 20.05 10.78
CA SER A 441 23.40 19.44 10.22
C SER A 441 24.68 19.81 11.03
N GLN A 442 24.85 21.11 11.34
CA GLN A 442 26.02 21.62 12.03
C GLN A 442 25.97 21.34 13.53
N ASP A 443 24.86 21.74 14.20
CA ASP A 443 24.80 21.86 15.66
C ASP A 443 24.37 20.55 16.32
N LYS A 444 23.66 19.65 15.58
CA LYS A 444 23.19 18.37 16.07
C LYS A 444 23.95 17.18 15.47
N ALA A 445 24.05 17.12 14.14
CA ALA A 445 24.75 16.02 13.49
C ALA A 445 26.27 16.17 13.43
N GLY A 446 26.82 17.40 13.60
CA GLY A 446 28.25 17.66 13.58
C GLY A 446 28.90 17.42 12.20
N ILE A 447 28.17 17.58 11.10
CA ILE A 447 28.64 17.31 9.74
C ILE A 447 28.80 18.58 8.89
N GLY A 448 28.77 19.74 9.54
CA GLY A 448 28.87 21.07 8.93
C GLY A 448 27.56 21.58 8.33
N TRP A 449 27.50 22.88 8.03
CA TRP A 449 26.29 23.58 7.60
C TRP A 449 25.62 22.92 6.37
N ASP A 450 26.40 22.60 5.33
CA ASP A 450 25.91 22.00 4.10
C ASP A 450 25.91 20.45 4.11
N GLY A 451 26.24 19.84 5.23
CA GLY A 451 26.36 18.39 5.37
C GLY A 451 25.07 17.64 5.05
N TRP A 452 23.92 18.26 5.31
CA TRP A 452 22.58 17.71 5.01
C TRP A 452 22.35 17.45 3.52
N LYS A 453 22.99 18.22 2.61
CA LYS A 453 22.84 18.05 1.15
C LYS A 453 23.34 16.70 0.63
N THR A 454 24.18 16.02 1.40
CA THR A 454 24.75 14.70 1.06
C THR A 454 24.44 13.63 2.12
N ALA A 455 23.55 13.95 3.04
CA ALA A 455 23.08 13.05 4.09
C ALA A 455 21.74 12.40 3.71
N GLU A 456 21.37 11.35 4.43
CA GLU A 456 20.02 10.84 4.39
C GLU A 456 19.13 11.72 5.27
N LEU A 457 18.00 12.16 4.71
CA LEU A 457 17.03 13.00 5.40
C LEU A 457 15.75 12.19 5.66
N TYR A 458 15.24 12.33 6.89
CA TYR A 458 13.99 11.70 7.31
C TYR A 458 13.11 12.75 8.01
N THR A 459 11.82 12.70 7.74
CA THR A 459 10.80 13.50 8.43
C THR A 459 9.97 12.64 9.36
N TYR A 460 9.40 13.25 10.40
CA TYR A 460 8.45 12.64 11.33
C TYR A 460 7.57 13.74 11.93
N GLU A 461 6.42 13.35 12.48
CA GLU A 461 5.56 14.26 13.25
C GLU A 461 5.63 13.89 14.72
N ALA A 462 5.27 14.84 15.60
CA ALA A 462 5.16 14.61 17.03
C ALA A 462 3.70 14.77 17.47
N ILE A 463 3.12 13.71 18.03
CA ILE A 463 1.77 13.72 18.61
C ILE A 463 1.92 13.94 20.11
N VAL A 464 1.52 15.11 20.58
CA VAL A 464 1.65 15.53 22.00
C VAL A 464 0.29 15.46 22.69
N PHE A 465 0.22 14.87 23.85
CA PHE A 465 -1.02 14.76 24.65
C PHE A 465 -0.71 14.58 26.15
#